data_0993339e0e0439a30c45338ec357a174
#
_entry.id   0993339e0e0439a30c45338ec357a174
#
_cell.length_a   1.000
_cell.length_b   1.000
_cell.length_c   1.000
_cell.angle_alpha   90.00
_cell.angle_beta   90.00
_cell.angle_gamma   90.00
#
_symmetry.space_group_name_H-M   'P 1'
#
loop_
_entity.id
_entity.type
_entity.pdbx_description
1 polymer ?
#
loop_
_entity_poly.entity_id
_entity_poly.type
_entity_poly.pdbx_seq_one_letter_code
_entity_poly.pdbx_strand_id
1 'polypeptide(L)'
;CQYVPHKKLSIKDLDPDFYVFSAHKLYGPSGLGILYMKSKWIDKLEPYQGGGSMIKNVDTDSSTYLNGFQKFEAGTPPIAEVIGLSSSLDFINEVGIDKIYEYEKKLTQYLYDKLIKNNDIKIYGDFSNQTSIISFNIDGIHFNDLSMLLDKKNIAIRTGHHCAQPFMKHFNISGNARVSVGIYNTKDDIDYFINSIDEVKKILKS
;
A
#
# COMPACT_ATOMS: atom_id res chain seq x y z
N CYS A 1 3.72 1.72 5.33
CA CYS A 1 2.34 1.79 4.80
C CYS A 1 1.81 0.45 4.26
N GLN A 2 2.65 -0.36 3.60
CA GLN A 2 2.22 -1.64 2.99
C GLN A 2 2.17 -2.81 3.99
N TYR A 3 2.71 -2.66 5.17
CA TYR A 3 2.72 -3.71 6.19
C TYR A 3 1.46 -3.73 7.05
N VAL A 4 1.01 -2.54 7.47
CA VAL A 4 -0.08 -2.35 8.44
C VAL A 4 -1.41 -3.01 8.05
N PRO A 5 -1.85 -3.02 6.78
CA PRO A 5 -3.11 -3.65 6.39
C PRO A 5 -3.07 -5.18 6.41
N HIS A 6 -1.88 -5.79 6.44
CA HIS A 6 -1.73 -7.23 6.26
C HIS A 6 -1.30 -7.97 7.52
N LYS A 7 -0.60 -7.31 8.43
CA LYS A 7 -0.01 -7.97 9.61
C LYS A 7 -0.16 -7.13 10.86
N LYS A 8 -0.37 -7.82 11.98
CA LYS A 8 -0.34 -7.18 13.29
C LYS A 8 1.02 -6.54 13.55
N LEU A 9 0.99 -5.29 13.97
CA LEU A 9 2.17 -4.52 14.36
C LEU A 9 2.09 -4.17 15.84
N SER A 10 3.16 -4.46 16.57
CA SER A 10 3.36 -3.99 17.94
C SER A 10 4.40 -2.87 17.95
N ILE A 11 3.97 -1.66 18.23
CA ILE A 11 4.88 -0.51 18.39
C ILE A 11 5.84 -0.72 19.56
N LYS A 12 5.41 -1.43 20.61
CA LYS A 12 6.27 -1.73 21.76
C LYS A 12 7.42 -2.66 21.40
N ASP A 13 7.14 -3.69 20.57
CA ASP A 13 8.15 -4.68 20.19
C ASP A 13 9.09 -4.15 19.10
N LEU A 14 8.55 -3.36 18.15
CA LEU A 14 9.34 -2.73 17.12
C LEU A 14 10.21 -1.58 17.64
N ASP A 15 9.73 -0.90 18.68
CA ASP A 15 10.35 0.26 19.33
C ASP A 15 10.87 1.36 18.37
N PRO A 16 10.12 1.78 17.33
CA PRO A 16 10.58 2.77 16.39
C PRO A 16 10.55 4.17 17.00
N ASP A 17 11.46 5.05 16.59
CA ASP A 17 11.37 6.47 16.93
C ASP A 17 10.21 7.16 16.18
N PHE A 18 9.99 6.76 14.92
CA PHE A 18 8.92 7.25 14.06
C PHE A 18 8.31 6.09 13.28
N TYR A 19 6.99 6.10 13.11
CA TYR A 19 6.28 5.18 12.25
C TYR A 19 5.16 5.89 11.50
N VAL A 20 5.11 5.70 10.17
CA VAL A 20 4.14 6.39 9.32
C VAL A 20 3.34 5.42 8.47
N PHE A 21 2.06 5.71 8.28
CA PHE A 21 1.22 4.98 7.34
C PHE A 21 0.08 5.86 6.82
N SER A 22 -0.59 5.39 5.77
CA SER A 22 -1.71 6.09 5.14
C SER A 22 -3.00 5.32 5.38
N ALA A 23 -4.07 6.02 5.75
CA ALA A 23 -5.37 5.43 6.04
C ALA A 23 -5.96 4.67 4.85
N HIS A 24 -5.83 5.19 3.61
CA HIS A 24 -6.38 4.57 2.41
C HIS A 24 -5.76 3.20 2.08
N LYS A 25 -4.62 2.84 2.66
CA LYS A 25 -4.04 1.49 2.54
C LYS A 25 -4.53 0.54 3.62
N LEU A 26 -5.23 1.06 4.63
CA LEU A 26 -5.78 0.32 5.77
C LEU A 26 -7.33 0.35 5.72
N TYR A 27 -7.90 0.16 4.54
CA TYR A 27 -9.35 0.20 4.29
C TYR A 27 -10.03 1.53 4.66
N GLY A 28 -9.25 2.56 4.96
CA GLY A 28 -9.70 3.87 5.39
C GLY A 28 -9.78 4.90 4.26
N PRO A 29 -10.19 6.13 4.58
CA PRO A 29 -10.37 7.20 3.62
C PRO A 29 -9.04 7.70 3.04
N SER A 30 -9.12 8.33 1.86
CA SER A 30 -8.00 9.03 1.24
C SER A 30 -7.71 10.34 1.98
N GLY A 31 -6.47 10.87 1.80
CA GLY A 31 -6.12 12.19 2.33
C GLY A 31 -5.63 12.20 3.78
N LEU A 32 -5.70 11.09 4.50
CA LEU A 32 -5.24 10.98 5.88
C LEU A 32 -3.94 10.18 5.97
N GLY A 33 -2.90 10.78 6.58
CA GLY A 33 -1.67 10.13 7.01
C GLY A 33 -1.55 10.12 8.53
N ILE A 34 -0.96 9.08 9.08
CA ILE A 34 -0.74 8.92 10.52
C ILE A 34 0.75 8.87 10.80
N LEU A 35 1.20 9.67 11.76
CA LEU A 35 2.57 9.64 12.29
C LEU A 35 2.53 9.22 13.76
N TYR A 36 3.16 8.10 14.08
CA TYR A 36 3.60 7.79 15.43
C TYR A 36 4.99 8.37 15.66
N MET A 37 5.18 8.99 16.83
CA MET A 37 6.46 9.55 17.26
C MET A 37 6.65 9.27 18.75
N LYS A 38 7.86 8.84 19.16
CA LYS A 38 8.23 8.76 20.58
C LYS A 38 8.20 10.14 21.23
N SER A 39 7.66 10.24 22.44
CA SER A 39 7.52 11.48 23.19
C SER A 39 8.83 12.25 23.36
N LYS A 40 9.99 11.57 23.46
CA LYS A 40 11.32 12.21 23.54
C LYS A 40 11.67 13.15 22.37
N TRP A 41 10.98 13.01 21.23
CA TRP A 41 11.21 13.82 20.05
C TRP A 41 10.28 15.04 19.98
N ILE A 42 9.16 15.01 20.68
CA ILE A 42 8.16 16.09 20.66
C ILE A 42 8.81 17.44 21.03
N ASP A 43 9.60 17.47 22.08
CA ASP A 43 10.23 18.71 22.55
C ASP A 43 11.49 19.10 21.76
N LYS A 44 12.07 18.15 21.01
CA LYS A 44 13.32 18.36 20.28
C LYS A 44 13.13 18.83 18.83
N LEU A 45 11.97 18.54 18.26
CA LEU A 45 11.70 18.85 16.85
C LEU A 45 10.89 20.13 16.74
N GLU A 46 11.24 20.93 15.74
CA GLU A 46 10.44 22.08 15.33
C GLU A 46 9.31 21.65 14.39
N PRO A 47 8.19 22.38 14.35
CA PRO A 47 7.14 22.12 13.37
C PRO A 47 7.64 22.21 11.94
N TYR A 48 7.17 21.31 11.07
CA TYR A 48 7.47 21.37 9.63
C TYR A 48 6.80 22.59 8.96
N GLN A 49 5.61 22.96 9.41
CA GLN A 49 4.83 24.09 8.89
C GLN A 49 4.07 24.78 10.01
N GLY A 50 3.78 26.06 9.83
CA GLY A 50 2.94 26.84 10.76
C GLY A 50 1.49 26.91 10.29
N GLY A 51 0.57 27.14 11.25
CA GLY A 51 -0.86 27.30 10.95
C GLY A 51 -1.69 27.53 12.19
N GLY A 52 -3.00 27.63 12.02
CA GLY A 52 -3.95 27.72 13.14
C GLY A 52 -3.91 26.48 14.04
N SER A 53 -4.44 26.61 15.24
CA SER A 53 -4.61 25.52 16.22
C SER A 53 -3.32 24.95 16.83
N MET A 54 -2.13 25.30 16.34
CA MET A 54 -0.83 24.81 16.81
C MET A 54 0.06 25.89 17.45
N ILE A 55 -0.30 27.14 17.29
CA ILE A 55 0.47 28.31 17.76
C ILE A 55 0.05 28.72 19.17
N LYS A 56 1.02 29.19 19.96
CA LYS A 56 0.78 29.83 21.26
C LYS A 56 0.79 31.36 21.13
N ASN A 57 1.82 31.92 20.51
CA ASN A 57 1.92 33.33 20.16
C ASN A 57 2.52 33.46 18.75
N VAL A 58 2.14 34.51 18.02
CA VAL A 58 2.71 34.92 16.75
C VAL A 58 3.05 36.39 16.83
N ASP A 59 4.27 36.74 16.42
CA ASP A 59 4.74 38.09 16.24
C ASP A 59 5.23 38.30 14.82
N THR A 60 5.65 39.49 14.44
CA THR A 60 6.18 39.80 13.11
C THR A 60 7.40 38.97 12.75
N ASP A 61 8.26 38.68 13.71
CA ASP A 61 9.57 38.06 13.48
C ASP A 61 9.72 36.68 14.12
N SER A 62 8.72 36.22 14.87
CA SER A 62 8.80 34.96 15.61
C SER A 62 7.44 34.34 15.88
N SER A 63 7.44 33.04 16.10
CA SER A 63 6.27 32.30 16.55
C SER A 63 6.64 31.32 17.65
N THR A 64 5.75 31.12 18.60
CA THR A 64 5.85 30.07 19.59
C THR A 64 4.69 29.10 19.43
N TYR A 65 4.94 27.84 19.67
CA TYR A 65 3.99 26.76 19.41
C TYR A 65 3.46 26.17 20.70
N LEU A 66 2.34 25.46 20.58
CA LEU A 66 1.81 24.66 21.68
C LEU A 66 2.78 23.53 22.05
N ASN A 67 2.65 23.02 23.26
CA ASN A 67 3.37 21.84 23.71
C ASN A 67 2.67 20.55 23.23
N GLY A 68 3.42 19.47 23.17
CA GLY A 68 2.85 18.17 22.80
C GLY A 68 2.70 17.99 21.28
N PHE A 69 1.86 17.04 20.88
CA PHE A 69 1.69 16.67 19.48
C PHE A 69 0.99 17.77 18.65
N GLN A 70 0.22 18.63 19.29
CA GLN A 70 -0.53 19.70 18.64
C GLN A 70 0.37 20.63 17.82
N LYS A 71 1.62 20.82 18.22
CA LYS A 71 2.55 21.67 17.46
C LYS A 71 2.92 21.13 16.07
N PHE A 72 2.55 19.88 15.75
CA PHE A 72 2.76 19.27 14.44
C PHE A 72 1.50 19.20 13.58
N GLU A 73 0.36 19.67 14.09
CA GLU A 73 -0.94 19.63 13.42
C GLU A 73 -1.41 21.05 13.06
N ALA A 74 -0.92 21.54 11.91
CA ALA A 74 -1.21 22.88 11.45
C ALA A 74 -2.59 22.99 10.80
N GLY A 75 -3.45 23.85 11.33
CA GLY A 75 -4.79 24.15 10.82
C GLY A 75 -5.85 23.15 11.28
N THR A 76 -7.01 23.21 10.65
CA THR A 76 -8.13 22.29 10.94
C THR A 76 -7.76 20.88 10.51
N PRO A 77 -7.82 19.88 11.41
CA PRO A 77 -7.50 18.50 11.03
C PRO A 77 -8.56 17.92 10.07
N PRO A 78 -8.25 16.85 9.32
CA PRO A 78 -9.18 16.17 8.43
C PRO A 78 -10.19 15.33 9.25
N ILE A 79 -11.18 16.00 9.86
CA ILE A 79 -12.08 15.42 10.88
C ILE A 79 -12.86 14.23 10.32
N ALA A 80 -13.42 14.37 9.11
CA ALA A 80 -14.22 13.31 8.48
C ALA A 80 -13.38 12.05 8.20
N GLU A 81 -12.14 12.24 7.73
CA GLU A 81 -11.21 11.16 7.44
C GLU A 81 -10.74 10.44 8.71
N VAL A 82 -10.53 11.18 9.81
CA VAL A 82 -10.17 10.60 11.11
C VAL A 82 -11.32 9.72 11.65
N ILE A 83 -12.56 10.20 11.57
CA ILE A 83 -13.75 9.42 11.96
C ILE A 83 -13.91 8.20 11.04
N GLY A 84 -13.73 8.37 9.73
CA GLY A 84 -13.77 7.27 8.76
C GLY A 84 -12.70 6.21 9.01
N LEU A 85 -11.51 6.60 9.44
CA LEU A 85 -10.47 5.64 9.84
C LEU A 85 -10.89 4.81 11.06
N SER A 86 -11.61 5.38 12.04
CA SER A 86 -12.13 4.61 13.18
C SER A 86 -13.01 3.44 12.71
N SER A 87 -13.94 3.69 11.78
CA SER A 87 -14.78 2.63 11.21
C SER A 87 -13.97 1.54 10.49
N SER A 88 -12.87 1.93 9.85
CA SER A 88 -11.97 0.95 9.20
C SER A 88 -11.25 0.08 10.22
N LEU A 89 -10.83 0.66 11.34
CA LEU A 89 -10.19 -0.07 12.44
C LEU A 89 -11.18 -1.04 13.11
N ASP A 90 -12.43 -0.61 13.29
CA ASP A 90 -13.50 -1.47 13.82
C ASP A 90 -13.74 -2.66 12.90
N PHE A 91 -13.83 -2.45 11.59
CA PHE A 91 -13.94 -3.49 10.58
C PHE A 91 -12.76 -4.49 10.65
N ILE A 92 -11.51 -3.99 10.71
CA ILE A 92 -10.33 -4.86 10.82
C ILE A 92 -10.34 -5.67 12.11
N ASN A 93 -10.76 -5.06 13.22
CA ASN A 93 -10.86 -5.73 14.52
C ASN A 93 -11.94 -6.82 14.50
N GLU A 94 -13.08 -6.57 13.87
CA GLU A 94 -14.18 -7.53 13.72
C GLU A 94 -13.76 -8.74 12.89
N VAL A 95 -13.14 -8.51 11.74
CA VAL A 95 -12.61 -9.58 10.87
C VAL A 95 -11.46 -10.32 11.55
N GLY A 96 -10.56 -9.57 12.17
CA GLY A 96 -9.32 -10.04 12.80
C GLY A 96 -8.13 -10.00 11.85
N ILE A 97 -7.12 -9.19 12.17
CA ILE A 97 -5.93 -8.97 11.32
C ILE A 97 -5.17 -10.27 11.01
N ASP A 98 -5.11 -11.21 11.94
CA ASP A 98 -4.45 -12.50 11.73
C ASP A 98 -5.22 -13.37 10.72
N LYS A 99 -6.56 -13.30 10.71
CA LYS A 99 -7.40 -13.98 9.70
C LYS A 99 -7.23 -13.34 8.33
N ILE A 100 -7.16 -12.01 8.26
CA ILE A 100 -6.85 -11.28 7.02
C ILE A 100 -5.54 -11.78 6.44
N TYR A 101 -4.47 -11.78 7.25
CA TYR A 101 -3.15 -12.24 6.83
C TYR A 101 -3.15 -13.68 6.30
N GLU A 102 -3.75 -14.62 7.04
CA GLU A 102 -3.79 -16.03 6.63
C GLU A 102 -4.62 -16.26 5.35
N TYR A 103 -5.69 -15.52 5.19
CA TYR A 103 -6.52 -15.58 3.97
C TYR A 103 -5.75 -15.04 2.76
N GLU A 104 -5.20 -13.84 2.87
CA GLU A 104 -4.43 -13.21 1.80
C GLU A 104 -3.21 -14.04 1.42
N LYS A 105 -2.52 -14.62 2.39
CA LYS A 105 -1.38 -15.52 2.17
C LYS A 105 -1.77 -16.74 1.32
N LYS A 106 -2.89 -17.40 1.67
CA LYS A 106 -3.40 -18.55 0.90
C LYS A 106 -3.80 -18.16 -0.51
N LEU A 107 -4.44 -17.01 -0.66
CA LEU A 107 -4.89 -16.50 -1.94
C LEU A 107 -3.70 -16.09 -2.83
N THR A 108 -2.69 -15.45 -2.25
CA THR A 108 -1.46 -15.07 -2.94
C THR A 108 -0.66 -16.30 -3.38
N GLN A 109 -0.59 -17.35 -2.54
CA GLN A 109 0.03 -18.61 -2.92
C GLN A 109 -0.70 -19.25 -4.10
N TYR A 110 -2.03 -19.26 -4.09
CA TYR A 110 -2.82 -19.78 -5.20
C TYR A 110 -2.55 -19.02 -6.51
N LEU A 111 -2.49 -17.70 -6.45
CA LEU A 111 -2.15 -16.85 -7.59
C LEU A 111 -0.72 -17.14 -8.11
N TYR A 112 0.24 -17.25 -7.20
CA TYR A 112 1.62 -17.58 -7.54
C TYR A 112 1.72 -18.91 -8.27
N ASP A 113 1.08 -19.96 -7.72
CA ASP A 113 1.09 -21.31 -8.29
C ASP A 113 0.47 -21.38 -9.71
N LYS A 114 -0.44 -20.46 -10.01
CA LYS A 114 -1.03 -20.30 -11.35
C LYS A 114 -0.07 -19.57 -12.29
N LEU A 115 0.55 -18.49 -11.84
CA LEU A 115 1.44 -17.68 -12.66
C LEU A 115 2.70 -18.45 -13.07
N ILE A 116 3.34 -19.19 -12.16
CA ILE A 116 4.58 -19.95 -12.45
C ILE A 116 4.40 -21.09 -13.45
N LYS A 117 3.16 -21.53 -13.71
CA LYS A 117 2.87 -22.53 -14.74
C LYS A 117 3.04 -22.00 -16.17
N ASN A 118 3.06 -20.69 -16.33
CA ASN A 118 3.30 -20.03 -17.60
C ASN A 118 4.79 -19.72 -17.76
N ASN A 119 5.48 -20.44 -18.61
CA ASN A 119 6.93 -20.33 -18.82
C ASN A 119 7.39 -18.96 -19.35
N ASP A 120 6.48 -18.18 -19.93
CA ASP A 120 6.73 -16.81 -20.44
C ASP A 120 6.41 -15.71 -19.40
N ILE A 121 6.03 -16.08 -18.18
CA ILE A 121 5.82 -15.14 -17.07
C ILE A 121 7.05 -15.15 -16.17
N LYS A 122 7.67 -13.98 -16.03
CA LYS A 122 8.78 -13.76 -15.10
C LYS A 122 8.27 -13.01 -13.87
N ILE A 123 8.36 -13.63 -12.70
CA ILE A 123 8.03 -13.04 -11.40
C ILE A 123 9.28 -12.41 -10.79
N TYR A 124 9.12 -11.26 -10.14
CA TYR A 124 10.19 -10.51 -9.50
C TYR A 124 10.02 -10.48 -7.98
N GLY A 125 11.13 -10.66 -7.27
CA GLY A 125 11.19 -10.67 -5.82
C GLY A 125 11.21 -12.06 -5.21
N ASP A 126 11.43 -12.12 -3.90
CA ASP A 126 11.41 -13.36 -3.12
C ASP A 126 9.99 -13.63 -2.61
N PHE A 127 9.36 -14.68 -3.11
CA PHE A 127 8.00 -15.05 -2.75
C PHE A 127 7.84 -15.46 -1.28
N SER A 128 8.90 -15.96 -0.64
CA SER A 128 8.84 -16.41 0.76
C SER A 128 8.49 -15.31 1.75
N ASN A 129 8.78 -14.05 1.41
CA ASN A 129 8.57 -12.88 2.25
C ASN A 129 7.53 -11.88 1.67
N GLN A 130 6.79 -12.28 0.64
CA GLN A 130 5.80 -11.40 0.02
C GLN A 130 4.56 -11.23 0.90
N THR A 131 3.95 -10.06 0.73
CA THR A 131 2.57 -9.79 1.14
C THR A 131 1.64 -10.21 0.00
N SER A 132 0.40 -9.74 -0.02
CA SER A 132 -0.62 -10.00 -1.04
C SER A 132 -0.35 -9.37 -2.43
N ILE A 133 0.93 -9.29 -2.83
CA ILE A 133 1.38 -8.57 -4.04
C ILE A 133 2.31 -9.48 -4.85
N ILE A 134 2.09 -9.58 -6.16
CA ILE A 134 3.00 -10.23 -7.11
C ILE A 134 3.33 -9.27 -8.24
N SER A 135 4.64 -9.04 -8.45
CA SER A 135 5.19 -8.27 -9.56
C SER A 135 5.71 -9.20 -10.63
N PHE A 136 5.32 -8.96 -11.89
CA PHE A 136 5.67 -9.85 -12.99
C PHE A 136 5.75 -9.12 -14.33
N ASN A 137 6.40 -9.74 -15.30
CA ASN A 137 6.32 -9.38 -16.72
C ASN A 137 6.01 -10.65 -17.55
N ILE A 138 5.52 -10.44 -18.75
CA ILE A 138 5.27 -11.49 -19.74
C ILE A 138 6.21 -11.24 -20.92
N ASP A 139 6.96 -12.24 -21.32
CA ASP A 139 7.92 -12.14 -22.42
C ASP A 139 7.22 -11.72 -23.72
N GLY A 140 7.76 -10.66 -24.33
CA GLY A 140 7.22 -10.10 -25.57
C GLY A 140 5.96 -9.25 -25.41
N ILE A 141 5.49 -8.99 -24.19
CA ILE A 141 4.33 -8.15 -23.93
C ILE A 141 4.72 -6.99 -23.02
N HIS A 142 4.47 -5.75 -23.47
CA HIS A 142 4.68 -4.58 -22.65
C HIS A 142 3.62 -4.50 -21.54
N PHE A 143 4.03 -4.21 -20.31
CA PHE A 143 3.16 -4.24 -19.13
C PHE A 143 1.97 -3.26 -19.23
N ASN A 144 2.12 -2.13 -19.95
CA ASN A 144 1.01 -1.19 -20.15
C ASN A 144 -0.04 -1.77 -21.11
N ASP A 145 0.37 -2.44 -22.18
CA ASP A 145 -0.56 -3.06 -23.12
C ASP A 145 -1.35 -4.18 -22.45
N LEU A 146 -0.67 -4.98 -21.60
CA LEU A 146 -1.32 -5.96 -20.74
C LEU A 146 -2.40 -5.32 -19.85
N SER A 147 -2.05 -4.22 -19.17
CA SER A 147 -2.98 -3.52 -18.28
C SER A 147 -4.18 -2.95 -19.02
N MET A 148 -3.97 -2.33 -20.18
CA MET A 148 -5.05 -1.75 -21.00
C MET A 148 -6.05 -2.80 -21.48
N LEU A 149 -5.59 -3.99 -21.84
CA LEU A 149 -6.48 -5.07 -22.28
C LEU A 149 -7.17 -5.78 -21.11
N LEU A 150 -6.51 -5.89 -19.97
CA LEU A 150 -7.13 -6.42 -18.74
C LEU A 150 -8.20 -5.46 -18.20
N ASP A 151 -7.98 -4.14 -18.30
CA ASP A 151 -8.96 -3.12 -17.90
C ASP A 151 -10.28 -3.27 -18.68
N LYS A 152 -10.22 -3.56 -19.99
CA LYS A 152 -11.41 -3.86 -20.81
C LYS A 152 -12.17 -5.10 -20.35
N LYS A 153 -11.54 -5.92 -19.51
CA LYS A 153 -12.13 -7.11 -18.88
C LYS A 153 -12.50 -6.86 -17.42
N ASN A 154 -12.54 -5.61 -16.98
CA ASN A 154 -12.81 -5.19 -15.60
C ASN A 154 -11.78 -5.75 -14.59
N ILE A 155 -10.54 -5.94 -15.02
CA ILE A 155 -9.43 -6.38 -14.17
C ILE A 155 -8.45 -5.22 -14.03
N ALA A 156 -8.38 -4.66 -12.83
CA ALA A 156 -7.45 -3.58 -12.49
C ALA A 156 -6.13 -4.14 -11.95
N ILE A 157 -5.03 -3.86 -12.66
CA ILE A 157 -3.67 -4.09 -12.18
C ILE A 157 -2.87 -2.79 -12.22
N ARG A 158 -1.80 -2.70 -11.46
CA ARG A 158 -0.92 -1.55 -11.52
C ARG A 158 0.29 -1.86 -12.40
N THR A 159 0.73 -0.87 -13.20
CA THR A 159 1.92 -1.00 -14.05
C THR A 159 2.90 0.15 -13.87
N GLY A 160 4.15 -0.05 -14.29
CA GLY A 160 5.21 0.93 -14.26
C GLY A 160 6.27 0.68 -13.18
N HIS A 161 6.83 1.77 -12.63
CA HIS A 161 7.95 1.70 -11.67
C HIS A 161 7.52 1.46 -10.22
N HIS A 162 6.23 1.55 -9.90
CA HIS A 162 5.65 1.38 -8.54
C HIS A 162 6.29 2.27 -7.45
N CYS A 163 6.79 3.46 -7.83
CA CYS A 163 7.60 4.33 -6.96
C CYS A 163 8.89 3.64 -6.44
N ALA A 164 9.44 2.69 -7.21
CA ALA A 164 10.56 1.83 -6.84
C ALA A 164 11.58 1.70 -7.98
N GLN A 165 12.04 2.82 -8.54
CA GLN A 165 13.04 2.83 -9.63
C GLN A 165 14.34 2.06 -9.30
N PRO A 166 14.89 2.11 -8.06
CA PRO A 166 16.05 1.28 -7.72
C PRO A 166 15.81 -0.22 -7.90
N PHE A 167 14.60 -0.71 -7.61
CA PHE A 167 14.20 -2.09 -7.86
C PHE A 167 14.20 -2.41 -9.36
N MET A 168 13.64 -1.52 -10.19
CA MET A 168 13.65 -1.70 -11.65
C MET A 168 15.07 -1.76 -12.20
N LYS A 169 15.96 -0.88 -11.71
CA LYS A 169 17.38 -0.87 -12.07
C LYS A 169 18.09 -2.17 -11.67
N HIS A 170 17.80 -2.68 -10.46
CA HIS A 170 18.39 -3.93 -9.96
C HIS A 170 18.07 -5.12 -10.88
N PHE A 171 16.83 -5.21 -11.36
CA PHE A 171 16.39 -6.26 -12.27
C PHE A 171 16.62 -5.94 -13.75
N ASN A 172 17.19 -4.78 -14.07
CA ASN A 172 17.42 -4.28 -15.44
C ASN A 172 16.13 -4.30 -16.29
N ILE A 173 15.05 -3.76 -15.75
CA ILE A 173 13.75 -3.64 -16.43
C ILE A 173 13.25 -2.19 -16.41
N SER A 174 12.47 -1.81 -17.42
CA SER A 174 11.84 -0.48 -17.53
C SER A 174 10.63 -0.30 -16.62
N GLY A 175 10.04 -1.39 -16.16
CA GLY A 175 8.85 -1.45 -15.34
C GLY A 175 8.28 -2.86 -15.31
N ASN A 176 7.21 -3.06 -14.55
CA ASN A 176 6.49 -4.33 -14.53
C ASN A 176 4.98 -4.16 -14.26
N ALA A 177 4.24 -5.23 -14.42
CA ALA A 177 2.87 -5.37 -13.95
C ALA A 177 2.87 -5.85 -12.50
N ARG A 178 1.91 -5.36 -11.71
CA ARG A 178 1.70 -5.76 -10.32
C ARG A 178 0.24 -6.10 -10.09
N VAL A 179 -0.01 -7.32 -9.69
CA VAL A 179 -1.31 -7.77 -9.20
C VAL A 179 -1.29 -7.77 -7.67
N SER A 180 -2.37 -7.31 -7.06
CA SER A 180 -2.56 -7.29 -5.61
C SER A 180 -3.89 -7.98 -5.30
N VAL A 181 -3.91 -8.80 -4.26
CA VAL A 181 -5.12 -9.43 -3.75
C VAL A 181 -5.42 -8.91 -2.34
N GLY A 182 -6.68 -8.82 -1.99
CA GLY A 182 -7.15 -8.41 -0.67
C GLY A 182 -8.23 -9.35 -0.15
N ILE A 183 -8.75 -9.06 1.04
CA ILE A 183 -9.75 -9.91 1.71
C ILE A 183 -11.07 -10.04 0.94
N TYR A 184 -11.32 -9.15 -0.01
CA TYR A 184 -12.51 -9.13 -0.86
C TYR A 184 -12.36 -9.92 -2.17
N ASN A 185 -11.15 -10.43 -2.48
CA ASN A 185 -10.92 -11.26 -3.65
C ASN A 185 -11.15 -12.73 -3.34
N THR A 186 -11.46 -13.49 -4.40
CA THR A 186 -11.75 -14.93 -4.35
C THR A 186 -10.80 -15.72 -5.24
N LYS A 187 -10.84 -17.04 -5.18
CA LYS A 187 -10.12 -17.89 -6.14
C LYS A 187 -10.69 -17.75 -7.56
N ASP A 188 -12.00 -17.51 -7.68
CA ASP A 188 -12.65 -17.32 -8.98
C ASP A 188 -12.15 -16.04 -9.67
N ASP A 189 -11.91 -14.96 -8.91
CA ASP A 189 -11.26 -13.74 -9.44
C ASP A 189 -9.87 -14.05 -9.99
N ILE A 190 -9.10 -14.86 -9.28
CA ILE A 190 -7.77 -15.27 -9.71
C ILE A 190 -7.84 -16.13 -10.98
N ASP A 191 -8.75 -17.11 -11.03
CA ASP A 191 -8.92 -17.94 -12.21
C ASP A 191 -9.39 -17.12 -13.42
N TYR A 192 -10.28 -16.16 -13.21
CA TYR A 192 -10.67 -15.20 -14.25
C TYR A 192 -9.50 -14.35 -14.73
N PHE A 193 -8.66 -13.85 -13.81
CA PHE A 193 -7.45 -13.11 -14.14
C PHE A 193 -6.47 -13.93 -14.99
N ILE A 194 -6.18 -15.17 -14.61
CA ILE A 194 -5.27 -16.06 -15.35
C ILE A 194 -5.81 -16.35 -16.76
N ASN A 195 -7.08 -16.71 -16.87
CA ASN A 195 -7.71 -16.94 -18.18
C ASN A 195 -7.67 -15.69 -19.06
N SER A 196 -7.88 -14.51 -18.45
CA SER A 196 -7.80 -13.23 -19.15
C SER A 196 -6.38 -12.89 -19.63
N ILE A 197 -5.34 -13.25 -18.87
CA ILE A 197 -3.94 -13.16 -19.35
C ILE A 197 -3.75 -14.02 -20.61
N ASP A 198 -4.23 -15.25 -20.62
CA ASP A 198 -4.06 -16.14 -21.77
C ASP A 198 -4.77 -15.64 -23.02
N GLU A 199 -5.93 -15.01 -22.86
CA GLU A 199 -6.65 -14.35 -23.98
C GLU A 199 -5.89 -13.12 -24.48
N VAL A 200 -5.40 -12.26 -23.56
CA VAL A 200 -4.61 -11.06 -23.91
C VAL A 200 -3.32 -11.46 -24.63
N LYS A 201 -2.65 -12.53 -24.20
CA LYS A 201 -1.47 -13.07 -24.86
C LYS A 201 -1.75 -13.47 -26.31
N LYS A 202 -2.91 -14.09 -26.60
CA LYS A 202 -3.31 -14.44 -27.98
C LYS A 202 -3.50 -13.20 -28.85
N ILE A 203 -4.04 -12.11 -28.28
CA ILE A 203 -4.27 -10.85 -29.02
C ILE A 203 -2.92 -10.14 -29.31
N LEU A 204 -2.00 -10.10 -28.37
CA LEU A 204 -0.77 -9.31 -28.47
C LEU A 204 0.40 -10.08 -29.15
N LYS A 205 0.31 -11.40 -29.27
CA LYS A 205 1.32 -12.24 -29.93
C LYS A 205 0.88 -12.76 -31.30
N SER A 206 -0.35 -12.40 -31.75
CA SER A 206 -0.84 -12.64 -33.11
C SER A 206 -0.28 -11.58 -34.04
#